data_2fc80afe3b2d882aca7ccb453c731fe6
#
_entry.id   2fc80afe3b2d882aca7ccb453c731fe6
#
_cell.length_a   1.000
_cell.length_b   1.000
_cell.length_c   1.000
_cell.angle_alpha   90.00
_cell.angle_beta   90.00
_cell.angle_gamma   90.00
#
_symmetry.space_group_name_H-M   'P 1'
#
loop_
_entity.id
_entity.type
_entity.pdbx_description
1 polymer ?
#
loop_
_entity_poly.entity_id
_entity_poly.type
_entity_poly.pdbx_seq_one_letter_code
_entity_poly.pdbx_strand_id
1 'polypeptide(L)'
;MNTIIDTSSLLAFVRYYLPFDKSGTFKGLFQTKFENGEIIILDKVFEESKFISQGVILKELEFINDKKKHINTSSLIPSKKFFNLLENQFCNKDIVRLKGITEVEFEQEKTRYLATPDANLLLYSLSIKANSPIVVTEETKTANDNKIFKKIPENCKEIDVECCTLPKLLKDHFKIDISKLTM
;
A
#
# COMPACT_ATOMS: atom_id res chain seq x y z
N MET A 1 -16.45 -0.40 3.79
CA MET A 1 -15.27 -1.25 3.52
C MET A 1 -14.05 -0.33 3.57
N ASN A 2 -12.97 -0.70 4.23
CA ASN A 2 -11.77 0.13 4.36
C ASN A 2 -10.66 -0.44 3.49
N THR A 3 -10.50 0.08 2.29
CA THR A 3 -9.49 -0.35 1.33
C THR A 3 -8.31 0.60 1.37
N ILE A 4 -7.16 0.15 1.89
CA ILE A 4 -5.94 0.94 1.97
C ILE A 4 -5.12 0.63 0.72
N ILE A 5 -4.83 1.64 -0.09
CA ILE A 5 -4.18 1.43 -1.38
C ILE A 5 -2.71 1.87 -1.34
N ASP A 6 -1.85 1.03 -1.89
CA ASP A 6 -0.41 1.28 -2.05
C ASP A 6 -0.11 2.03 -3.36
N THR A 7 1.01 2.72 -3.41
CA THR A 7 1.49 3.46 -4.59
C THR A 7 1.63 2.57 -5.84
N SER A 8 2.06 1.31 -5.67
CA SER A 8 2.18 0.36 -6.77
C SER A 8 0.84 0.08 -7.45
N SER A 9 -0.24 -0.03 -6.66
CA SER A 9 -1.60 -0.24 -7.18
C SER A 9 -2.18 1.03 -7.82
N LEU A 10 -1.90 2.22 -7.28
CA LEU A 10 -2.25 3.48 -7.94
C LEU A 10 -1.56 3.61 -9.30
N LEU A 11 -0.28 3.27 -9.37
CA LEU A 11 0.47 3.28 -10.62
C LEU A 11 -0.06 2.25 -11.62
N ALA A 12 -0.40 1.05 -11.15
CA ALA A 12 -1.01 0.02 -11.99
C ALA A 12 -2.36 0.48 -12.54
N PHE A 13 -3.20 1.13 -11.72
CA PHE A 13 -4.47 1.70 -12.16
C PHE A 13 -4.28 2.70 -13.30
N VAL A 14 -3.37 3.64 -13.13
CA VAL A 14 -3.07 4.66 -14.14
C VAL A 14 -2.50 4.06 -15.42
N ARG A 15 -1.58 3.09 -15.33
CA ARG A 15 -0.89 2.54 -16.49
C ARG A 15 -1.66 1.49 -17.26
N TYR A 16 -2.43 0.65 -16.56
CA TYR A 16 -3.00 -0.55 -17.16
C TYR A 16 -4.53 -0.52 -17.26
N TYR A 17 -5.21 0.43 -16.60
CA TYR A 17 -6.67 0.51 -16.64
C TYR A 17 -7.15 1.81 -17.31
N LEU A 18 -6.64 2.97 -16.91
CA LEU A 18 -7.09 4.24 -17.48
C LEU A 18 -6.91 4.38 -18.99
N PRO A 19 -5.86 3.83 -19.65
CA PRO A 19 -5.74 3.90 -21.12
C PRO A 19 -6.88 3.21 -21.87
N PHE A 20 -7.59 2.28 -21.22
CA PHE A 20 -8.73 1.56 -21.78
C PHE A 20 -10.07 2.11 -21.32
N ASP A 21 -10.09 3.06 -20.39
CA ASP A 21 -11.31 3.69 -19.84
C ASP A 21 -11.79 4.85 -20.70
N LYS A 22 -12.20 4.56 -21.94
CA LYS A 22 -12.65 5.59 -22.90
C LYS A 22 -13.85 6.39 -22.41
N SER A 23 -14.70 5.79 -21.59
CA SER A 23 -15.90 6.44 -21.05
C SER A 23 -15.64 7.24 -19.78
N GLY A 24 -14.46 7.09 -19.15
CA GLY A 24 -14.16 7.67 -17.83
C GLY A 24 -14.93 7.02 -16.67
N THR A 25 -15.64 5.93 -16.94
CA THR A 25 -16.47 5.26 -15.93
C THR A 25 -15.62 4.68 -14.80
N PHE A 26 -14.46 4.13 -15.12
CA PHE A 26 -13.56 3.53 -14.15
C PHE A 26 -12.90 4.58 -13.27
N LYS A 27 -12.42 5.66 -13.88
CA LYS A 27 -11.87 6.82 -13.17
C LYS A 27 -12.91 7.42 -12.23
N GLY A 28 -14.14 7.64 -12.72
CA GLY A 28 -15.23 8.17 -11.92
C GLY A 28 -15.64 7.27 -10.75
N LEU A 29 -15.67 5.97 -10.95
CA LEU A 29 -15.94 5.01 -9.88
C LEU A 29 -14.86 5.06 -8.79
N PHE A 30 -13.59 5.05 -9.20
CA PHE A 30 -12.45 5.12 -8.27
C PHE A 30 -12.49 6.43 -7.48
N GLN A 31 -12.77 7.55 -8.15
CA GLN A 31 -12.96 8.85 -7.51
C GLN A 31 -14.09 8.81 -6.48
N THR A 32 -15.26 8.29 -6.85
CA THR A 32 -16.43 8.19 -5.93
C THR A 32 -16.06 7.38 -4.68
N LYS A 33 -15.36 6.25 -4.85
CA LYS A 33 -14.94 5.41 -3.72
C LYS A 33 -13.91 6.09 -2.82
N PHE A 34 -13.02 6.87 -3.40
CA PHE A 34 -12.08 7.69 -2.62
C PHE A 34 -12.82 8.81 -1.89
N GLU A 35 -13.71 9.51 -2.55
CA GLU A 35 -14.49 10.60 -1.96
C GLU A 35 -15.39 10.12 -0.82
N ASN A 36 -15.92 8.91 -0.90
CA ASN A 36 -16.73 8.28 0.14
C ASN A 36 -15.89 7.61 1.26
N GLY A 37 -14.55 7.65 1.17
CA GLY A 37 -13.67 7.03 2.16
C GLY A 37 -13.63 5.50 2.12
N GLU A 38 -14.16 4.88 1.06
CA GLU A 38 -14.02 3.44 0.85
C GLU A 38 -12.60 3.06 0.38
N ILE A 39 -11.97 3.94 -0.41
CA ILE A 39 -10.54 3.90 -0.74
C ILE A 39 -9.82 4.90 0.13
N ILE A 40 -8.82 4.42 0.85
CA ILE A 40 -8.00 5.18 1.79
C ILE A 40 -6.61 5.33 1.20
N ILE A 41 -6.14 6.57 1.11
CA ILE A 41 -4.78 6.93 0.71
C ILE A 41 -4.10 7.58 1.91
N LEU A 42 -2.94 7.05 2.29
CA LEU A 42 -2.13 7.63 3.35
C LEU A 42 -1.31 8.81 2.83
N ASP A 43 -0.99 9.75 3.70
CA ASP A 43 -0.13 10.89 3.37
C ASP A 43 1.22 10.45 2.80
N LYS A 44 1.82 9.38 3.32
CA LYS A 44 3.09 8.81 2.82
C LYS A 44 2.96 8.25 1.40
N VAL A 45 1.85 7.57 1.08
CA VAL A 45 1.55 7.07 -0.27
C VAL A 45 1.35 8.24 -1.24
N PHE A 46 0.65 9.28 -0.81
CA PHE A 46 0.49 10.50 -1.62
C PHE A 46 1.83 11.18 -1.89
N GLU A 47 2.68 11.36 -0.86
CA GLU A 47 3.99 11.99 -1.04
C GLU A 47 4.88 11.17 -1.99
N GLU A 48 4.90 9.85 -1.87
CA GLU A 48 5.63 8.96 -2.80
C GLU A 48 5.11 9.08 -4.23
N SER A 49 3.78 9.17 -4.41
CA SER A 49 3.14 9.30 -5.73
C SER A 49 3.57 10.54 -6.52
N LYS A 50 4.09 11.58 -5.85
CA LYS A 50 4.64 12.78 -6.51
C LYS A 50 5.88 12.49 -7.33
N PHE A 51 6.68 11.52 -6.91
CA PHE A 51 7.99 11.23 -7.50
C PHE A 51 7.94 10.02 -8.43
N ILE A 52 7.06 9.06 -8.18
CA ILE A 52 6.93 7.85 -9.01
C ILE A 52 6.51 8.23 -10.42
N SER A 53 7.30 7.76 -11.39
CA SER A 53 7.02 7.96 -12.82
C SER A 53 6.70 9.41 -13.18
N GLN A 54 7.49 10.35 -12.64
CA GLN A 54 7.34 11.80 -12.86
C GLN A 54 5.96 12.36 -12.46
N GLY A 55 5.36 11.77 -11.43
CA GLY A 55 4.08 12.22 -10.88
C GLY A 55 2.87 11.90 -11.75
N VAL A 56 2.97 10.90 -12.62
CA VAL A 56 1.85 10.51 -13.50
C VAL A 56 0.59 10.17 -12.73
N ILE A 57 0.71 9.58 -11.53
CA ILE A 57 -0.44 9.25 -10.67
C ILE A 57 -1.25 10.50 -10.37
N LEU A 58 -0.61 11.59 -9.92
CA LEU A 58 -1.29 12.82 -9.53
C LEU A 58 -1.84 13.60 -10.73
N LYS A 59 -1.23 13.45 -11.90
CA LYS A 59 -1.72 14.06 -13.15
C LYS A 59 -2.99 13.38 -13.64
N GLU A 60 -3.03 12.06 -13.57
CA GLU A 60 -4.17 11.28 -14.05
C GLU A 60 -5.31 11.21 -13.02
N LEU A 61 -4.98 11.20 -11.73
CA LEU A 61 -5.93 11.09 -10.62
C LEU A 61 -5.97 12.40 -9.84
N GLU A 62 -6.36 13.51 -10.48
CA GLU A 62 -6.35 14.85 -9.88
C GLU A 62 -7.15 14.95 -8.57
N PHE A 63 -8.19 14.13 -8.42
CA PHE A 63 -9.03 14.11 -7.21
C PHE A 63 -8.27 13.67 -5.96
N ILE A 64 -7.16 12.91 -6.10
CA ILE A 64 -6.34 12.56 -4.94
C ILE A 64 -5.44 13.70 -4.47
N ASN A 65 -5.44 14.86 -5.13
CA ASN A 65 -4.70 16.03 -4.66
C ASN A 65 -5.36 16.74 -3.45
N ASP A 66 -6.59 16.37 -3.10
CA ASP A 66 -7.25 16.87 -1.89
C ASP A 66 -6.65 16.24 -0.63
N LYS A 67 -5.64 16.91 -0.08
CA LYS A 67 -4.92 16.46 1.12
C LYS A 67 -5.80 16.28 2.36
N LYS A 68 -6.98 16.91 2.40
CA LYS A 68 -7.91 16.78 3.54
C LYS A 68 -8.53 15.39 3.60
N LYS A 69 -8.51 14.67 2.51
CA LYS A 69 -9.03 13.29 2.40
C LYS A 69 -7.98 12.21 2.68
N HIS A 70 -6.71 12.58 2.80
CA HIS A 70 -5.66 11.64 3.16
C HIS A 70 -5.65 11.37 4.66
N ILE A 71 -5.34 10.14 5.02
CA ILE A 71 -5.05 9.81 6.41
C ILE A 71 -3.64 10.29 6.74
N ASN A 72 -3.56 11.17 7.72
CA ASN A 72 -2.27 11.64 8.24
C ASN A 72 -1.70 10.58 9.18
N THR A 73 -0.53 10.06 8.84
CA THR A 73 0.15 9.01 9.59
C THR A 73 1.13 9.53 10.65
N SER A 74 1.36 10.84 10.73
CA SER A 74 2.31 11.44 11.69
C SER A 74 1.94 11.22 13.16
N SER A 75 0.66 10.97 13.46
CA SER A 75 0.15 10.65 14.79
C SER A 75 0.21 9.14 15.11
N LEU A 76 0.54 8.29 14.15
CA LEU A 76 0.65 6.85 14.37
C LEU A 76 1.95 6.53 15.09
N ILE A 77 1.82 6.18 16.37
CA ILE A 77 2.97 5.78 17.18
C ILE A 77 3.07 4.25 17.13
N PRO A 78 4.20 3.69 16.65
CA PRO A 78 4.41 2.26 16.68
C PRO A 78 4.37 1.72 18.12
N SER A 79 3.52 0.75 18.37
CA SER A 79 3.42 0.09 19.67
C SER A 79 4.60 -0.87 19.90
N LYS A 80 4.86 -1.25 21.14
CA LYS A 80 5.84 -2.31 21.46
C LYS A 80 5.57 -3.60 20.70
N LYS A 81 4.29 -3.94 20.47
CA LYS A 81 3.89 -5.09 19.65
C LYS A 81 4.34 -4.93 18.19
N PHE A 82 4.22 -3.73 17.63
CA PHE A 82 4.65 -3.48 16.25
C PHE A 82 6.17 -3.59 16.10
N PHE A 83 6.94 -3.07 17.05
CA PHE A 83 8.40 -3.25 17.05
C PHE A 83 8.79 -4.73 17.13
N ASN A 84 8.10 -5.52 17.95
CA ASN A 84 8.34 -6.97 18.02
C ASN A 84 8.02 -7.68 16.69
N LEU A 85 6.93 -7.32 16.01
CA LEU A 85 6.62 -7.81 14.66
C LEU A 85 7.74 -7.46 13.67
N LEU A 86 8.19 -6.21 13.69
CA LEU A 86 9.25 -5.71 12.82
C LEU A 86 10.54 -6.53 12.94
N GLU A 87 10.98 -6.80 14.17
CA GLU A 87 12.23 -7.50 14.46
C GLU A 87 12.16 -9.02 14.23
N ASN A 88 11.01 -9.61 14.46
CA ASN A 88 10.90 -11.06 14.49
C ASN A 88 10.13 -11.67 13.31
N GLN A 89 9.25 -10.91 12.67
CA GLN A 89 8.37 -11.44 11.63
C GLN A 89 8.51 -10.71 10.29
N PHE A 90 8.64 -9.38 10.29
CA PHE A 90 8.81 -8.62 9.07
C PHE A 90 10.25 -8.63 8.57
N CYS A 91 11.22 -8.86 9.46
CA CYS A 91 12.62 -8.96 9.13
C CYS A 91 12.94 -10.30 8.48
N ASN A 92 13.71 -10.26 7.40
CA ASN A 92 14.34 -11.43 6.81
C ASN A 92 15.70 -11.70 7.49
N LYS A 93 15.68 -12.53 8.54
CA LYS A 93 16.86 -12.81 9.35
C LYS A 93 18.01 -13.44 8.55
N ASP A 94 17.70 -14.19 7.51
CA ASP A 94 18.73 -14.82 6.65
C ASP A 94 19.45 -13.77 5.82
N ILE A 95 18.73 -12.75 5.32
CA ILE A 95 19.34 -11.62 4.60
C ILE A 95 20.20 -10.78 5.55
N VAL A 96 19.74 -10.53 6.77
CA VAL A 96 20.53 -9.79 7.78
C VAL A 96 21.86 -10.51 8.05
N ARG A 97 21.82 -11.84 8.23
CA ARG A 97 23.02 -12.67 8.43
C ARG A 97 23.92 -12.67 7.20
N LEU A 98 23.34 -12.91 6.02
CA LEU A 98 24.08 -12.98 4.75
C LEU A 98 24.82 -11.67 4.44
N LYS A 99 24.21 -10.53 4.75
CA LYS A 99 24.81 -9.22 4.56
C LYS A 99 25.75 -8.80 5.70
N GLY A 100 25.86 -9.57 6.77
CA GLY A 100 26.69 -9.26 7.92
C GLY A 100 26.27 -7.98 8.65
N ILE A 101 24.96 -7.67 8.65
CA ILE A 101 24.43 -6.43 9.24
C ILE A 101 24.59 -6.48 10.76
N THR A 102 25.30 -5.50 11.29
CA THR A 102 25.51 -5.34 12.73
C THR A 102 24.21 -4.87 13.43
N GLU A 103 24.15 -5.01 14.73
CA GLU A 103 22.99 -4.56 15.52
C GLU A 103 22.71 -3.05 15.33
N VAL A 104 23.78 -2.22 15.30
CA VAL A 104 23.67 -0.77 15.08
C VAL A 104 23.09 -0.46 13.69
N GLU A 105 23.59 -1.13 12.67
CA GLU A 105 23.07 -0.97 11.29
C GLU A 105 21.62 -1.44 11.20
N PHE A 106 21.27 -2.51 11.90
CA PHE A 106 19.89 -3.01 11.92
C PHE A 106 18.93 -2.00 12.56
N GLU A 107 19.33 -1.35 13.66
CA GLU A 107 18.54 -0.27 14.26
C GLU A 107 18.34 0.93 13.30
N GLN A 108 19.38 1.28 12.53
CA GLN A 108 19.27 2.31 11.51
C GLN A 108 18.29 1.89 10.38
N GLU A 109 18.38 0.65 9.91
CA GLU A 109 17.45 0.12 8.89
C GLU A 109 16.01 0.06 9.40
N LYS A 110 15.77 -0.29 10.67
CA LYS A 110 14.44 -0.21 11.29
C LYS A 110 13.89 1.22 11.25
N THR A 111 14.72 2.19 11.64
CA THR A 111 14.35 3.61 11.62
C THR A 111 13.99 4.09 10.21
N ARG A 112 14.79 3.69 9.21
CA ARG A 112 14.50 4.00 7.80
C ARG A 112 13.20 3.35 7.34
N TYR A 113 13.00 2.08 7.65
CA TYR A 113 11.79 1.34 7.28
C TYR A 113 10.53 1.97 7.87
N LEU A 114 10.55 2.37 9.14
CA LEU A 114 9.43 3.04 9.80
C LEU A 114 9.00 4.35 9.12
N ALA A 115 9.91 5.00 8.41
CA ALA A 115 9.59 6.20 7.64
C ALA A 115 8.98 5.91 6.26
N THR A 116 8.99 4.65 5.80
CA THR A 116 8.47 4.28 4.48
C THR A 116 6.95 4.27 4.41
N PRO A 117 6.35 4.42 3.22
CA PRO A 117 4.92 4.18 3.01
C PRO A 117 4.49 2.79 3.45
N ASP A 118 5.27 1.75 3.15
CA ASP A 118 4.98 0.35 3.49
C ASP A 118 4.75 0.15 4.99
N ALA A 119 5.68 0.65 5.83
CA ALA A 119 5.57 0.52 7.27
C ALA A 119 4.36 1.27 7.82
N ASN A 120 4.09 2.48 7.30
CA ASN A 120 2.94 3.28 7.69
C ASN A 120 1.61 2.63 7.27
N LEU A 121 1.59 1.99 6.11
CA LEU A 121 0.43 1.24 5.62
C LEU A 121 0.11 0.06 6.55
N LEU A 122 1.12 -0.73 6.94
CA LEU A 122 0.96 -1.84 7.89
C LEU A 122 0.54 -1.34 9.28
N LEU A 123 1.15 -0.27 9.76
CA LEU A 123 0.83 0.33 11.06
C LEU A 123 -0.60 0.86 11.10
N TYR A 124 -1.02 1.56 10.05
CA TYR A 124 -2.40 2.04 9.93
C TYR A 124 -3.39 0.87 9.84
N SER A 125 -3.08 -0.16 9.02
CA SER A 125 -3.93 -1.36 8.93
C SER A 125 -4.15 -2.03 10.28
N LEU A 126 -3.11 -2.12 11.10
CA LEU A 126 -3.21 -2.63 12.46
C LEU A 126 -4.07 -1.75 13.36
N SER A 127 -3.97 -0.43 13.23
CA SER A 127 -4.75 0.52 14.05
C SER A 127 -6.25 0.41 13.83
N ILE A 128 -6.66 0.02 12.61
CA ILE A 128 -8.07 -0.15 12.23
C ILE A 128 -8.45 -1.62 12.01
N LYS A 129 -7.67 -2.57 12.53
CA LYS A 129 -7.88 -4.02 12.28
C LYS A 129 -9.29 -4.49 12.63
N ALA A 130 -9.92 -3.93 13.65
CA ALA A 130 -11.31 -4.24 14.03
C ALA A 130 -12.32 -3.97 12.91
N ASN A 131 -11.98 -3.11 11.95
CA ASN A 131 -12.81 -2.76 10.80
C ASN A 131 -12.52 -3.61 9.55
N SER A 132 -11.76 -4.71 9.70
CA SER A 132 -11.39 -5.64 8.62
C SER A 132 -10.85 -4.91 7.37
N PRO A 133 -9.75 -4.17 7.47
CA PRO A 133 -9.18 -3.45 6.34
C PRO A 133 -8.62 -4.41 5.29
N ILE A 134 -8.63 -3.96 4.04
CA ILE A 134 -8.00 -4.66 2.91
C ILE A 134 -6.84 -3.80 2.43
N VAL A 135 -5.65 -4.36 2.37
CA VAL A 135 -4.48 -3.74 1.77
C VAL A 135 -4.39 -4.12 0.31
N VAL A 136 -4.21 -3.12 -0.56
CA VAL A 136 -4.11 -3.35 -2.02
C VAL A 136 -2.73 -2.94 -2.50
N THR A 137 -1.99 -3.91 -3.03
CA THR A 137 -0.64 -3.73 -3.56
C THR A 137 -0.38 -4.64 -4.75
N GLU A 138 0.42 -4.18 -5.72
CA GLU A 138 0.90 -5.00 -6.83
C GLU A 138 2.23 -5.71 -6.50
N GLU A 139 2.73 -5.56 -5.28
CA GLU A 139 3.89 -6.31 -4.86
C GLU A 139 3.59 -7.82 -4.85
N THR A 140 4.54 -8.58 -5.37
CA THR A 140 4.50 -10.05 -5.37
C THR A 140 5.64 -10.61 -4.56
N LYS A 141 5.43 -11.78 -3.95
CA LYS A 141 6.50 -12.53 -3.33
C LYS A 141 7.51 -12.95 -4.41
N THR A 142 8.76 -12.48 -4.30
CA THR A 142 9.86 -12.93 -5.15
C THR A 142 10.85 -13.76 -4.34
N ALA A 143 11.22 -14.92 -4.84
CA ALA A 143 12.13 -15.85 -4.15
C ALA A 143 13.53 -15.28 -3.86
N ASN A 144 13.96 -14.24 -4.59
CA ASN A 144 15.29 -13.62 -4.50
C ASN A 144 15.21 -12.16 -4.05
N ASP A 145 14.36 -11.86 -3.06
CA ASP A 145 14.27 -10.51 -2.51
C ASP A 145 15.40 -10.27 -1.50
N ASN A 146 16.43 -9.53 -1.90
CA ASN A 146 17.56 -9.16 -1.03
C ASN A 146 17.23 -8.02 -0.03
N LYS A 147 15.95 -7.77 0.23
CA LYS A 147 15.51 -6.75 1.19
C LYS A 147 15.57 -7.27 2.63
N ILE A 148 15.98 -6.40 3.55
CA ILE A 148 16.01 -6.68 4.99
C ILE A 148 14.59 -6.90 5.53
N PHE A 149 13.63 -6.09 5.07
CA PHE A 149 12.23 -6.23 5.43
C PHE A 149 11.45 -6.87 4.30
N LYS A 150 10.58 -7.80 4.67
CA LYS A 150 9.67 -8.51 3.77
C LYS A 150 8.70 -7.54 3.10
N LYS A 151 8.16 -7.95 1.97
CA LYS A 151 7.16 -7.19 1.22
C LYS A 151 5.80 -7.14 1.90
N ILE A 152 4.98 -6.16 1.51
CA ILE A 152 3.64 -5.93 2.06
C ILE A 152 2.79 -7.20 2.14
N PRO A 153 2.66 -8.06 1.09
CA PRO A 153 1.80 -9.24 1.18
C PRO A 153 2.22 -10.26 2.24
N GLU A 154 3.54 -10.41 2.48
CA GLU A 154 4.04 -11.29 3.54
C GLU A 154 3.77 -10.71 4.92
N ASN A 155 4.02 -9.42 5.09
CA ASN A 155 3.77 -8.72 6.35
C ASN A 155 2.28 -8.68 6.70
N CYS A 156 1.39 -8.53 5.72
CA CYS A 156 -0.05 -8.60 5.92
C CYS A 156 -0.49 -9.96 6.49
N LYS A 157 0.11 -11.07 6.03
CA LYS A 157 -0.16 -12.40 6.60
C LYS A 157 0.23 -12.51 8.07
N GLU A 158 1.39 -11.95 8.44
CA GLU A 158 1.88 -11.97 9.83
C GLU A 158 0.99 -11.18 10.79
N ILE A 159 0.27 -10.18 10.29
CA ILE A 159 -0.65 -9.36 11.08
C ILE A 159 -2.11 -9.76 10.90
N ASP A 160 -2.38 -10.81 10.09
CA ASP A 160 -3.73 -11.28 9.76
C ASP A 160 -4.61 -10.12 9.27
N VAL A 161 -4.15 -9.49 8.19
CA VAL A 161 -4.84 -8.45 7.42
C VAL A 161 -4.98 -8.93 5.99
N GLU A 162 -6.17 -8.80 5.41
CA GLU A 162 -6.39 -9.18 4.02
C GLU A 162 -5.53 -8.32 3.09
N CYS A 163 -4.85 -8.99 2.13
CA CYS A 163 -4.04 -8.33 1.12
C CYS A 163 -4.41 -8.88 -0.26
N CYS A 164 -4.61 -7.99 -1.22
CA CYS A 164 -4.94 -8.39 -2.58
C CYS A 164 -4.33 -7.43 -3.61
N THR A 165 -4.35 -7.86 -4.88
CA THR A 165 -4.00 -7.00 -6.01
C THR A 165 -5.20 -6.17 -6.45
N LEU A 166 -4.95 -5.11 -7.22
CA LEU A 166 -6.01 -4.26 -7.77
C LEU A 166 -7.04 -5.04 -8.60
N PRO A 167 -6.66 -5.97 -9.51
CA PRO A 167 -7.65 -6.80 -10.22
C PRO A 167 -8.58 -7.58 -9.30
N LYS A 168 -8.01 -8.15 -8.22
CA LYS A 168 -8.81 -8.90 -7.26
C LYS A 168 -9.75 -7.98 -6.47
N LEU A 169 -9.28 -6.80 -6.04
CA LEU A 169 -10.14 -5.79 -5.42
C LEU A 169 -11.34 -5.46 -6.31
N LEU A 170 -11.08 -5.13 -7.57
CA LEU A 170 -12.11 -4.72 -8.52
C LEU A 170 -13.15 -5.82 -8.74
N LYS A 171 -12.68 -7.04 -8.95
CA LYS A 171 -13.54 -8.20 -9.21
C LYS A 171 -14.30 -8.67 -7.97
N ASP A 172 -13.56 -8.95 -6.88
CA ASP A 172 -14.10 -9.70 -5.75
C ASP A 172 -14.80 -8.81 -4.72
N HIS A 173 -14.30 -7.58 -4.52
CA HIS A 173 -14.84 -6.66 -3.53
C HIS A 173 -15.74 -5.58 -4.13
N PHE A 174 -15.32 -4.96 -5.22
CA PHE A 174 -16.13 -3.94 -5.88
C PHE A 174 -17.15 -4.51 -6.87
N LYS A 175 -17.08 -5.83 -7.18
CA LYS A 175 -17.98 -6.54 -8.10
C LYS A 175 -18.04 -5.91 -9.49
N ILE A 176 -16.89 -5.39 -9.96
CA ILE A 176 -16.77 -4.76 -11.27
C ILE A 176 -16.37 -5.80 -12.30
N ASP A 177 -17.17 -5.88 -13.35
CA ASP A 177 -16.84 -6.67 -14.52
C ASP A 177 -16.04 -5.81 -15.50
N ILE A 178 -14.72 -5.99 -15.46
CA ILE A 178 -13.77 -5.22 -16.27
C ILE A 178 -14.03 -5.45 -17.77
N SER A 179 -14.55 -6.61 -18.18
CA SER A 179 -14.83 -6.92 -19.58
C SER A 179 -15.89 -6.01 -20.22
N LYS A 180 -16.76 -5.43 -19.42
CA LYS A 180 -17.82 -4.51 -19.86
C LYS A 180 -17.38 -3.06 -20.02
N LEU A 181 -16.13 -2.74 -19.63
CA LEU A 181 -15.62 -1.36 -19.65
C LEU A 181 -14.87 -1.01 -20.95
N THR A 182 -14.62 -2.00 -21.79
CA THR A 182 -13.89 -1.85 -23.05
C THR A 182 -14.79 -1.67 -24.28
N MET A 183 -16.09 -1.50 -24.10
CA MET A 183 -17.03 -1.23 -25.18
C MET A 183 -17.33 0.25 -25.36
#